data_09969f1b54de3e6db14f6960436891f7
#
_entry.id   09969f1b54de3e6db14f6960436891f7
#
_cell.length_a   1.000
_cell.length_b   1.000
_cell.length_c   1.000
_cell.angle_alpha   90.00
_cell.angle_beta   90.00
_cell.angle_gamma   90.00
#
_symmetry.space_group_name_H-M   'P 1'
#
loop_
_entity.id
_entity.type
_entity.pdbx_description
1 polymer ?
#
loop_
_entity_poly.entity_id
_entity_poly.type
_entity_poly.pdbx_seq_one_letter_code
_entity_poly.pdbx_strand_id
1 'polypeptide(L)'
;MKTVFYESRIAKLFTFISGFKTIMLFGLIFTEHQSLSKTVLAHEKVHQQQYQDCFGAGLALAIIIMFTLFAFSIQSLWMLLLVLLPIFLYYIVYGTEYLISFVYRSFKHKHLVMANDSAYCSSAMEMEAYDLQEEWRKPCKDRRIHHSFEWFKYYGVI
;
A
#
# COMPACT_ATOMS: atom_id res chain seq x y z
N MET A 1 -3.88 -10.16 17.68
CA MET A 1 -2.45 -9.84 17.43
C MET A 1 -2.26 -8.32 17.45
N LYS A 2 -1.16 -7.81 18.06
CA LYS A 2 -0.86 -6.38 18.08
C LYS A 2 -0.34 -5.99 16.68
N THR A 3 -1.08 -5.16 15.95
CA THR A 3 -0.73 -4.76 14.57
C THR A 3 -0.15 -3.35 14.50
N VAL A 4 -0.16 -2.59 15.60
CA VAL A 4 0.36 -1.23 15.69
C VAL A 4 1.50 -1.16 16.70
N PHE A 5 2.63 -0.61 16.27
CA PHE A 5 3.85 -0.42 17.07
C PHE A 5 4.09 1.08 17.24
N TYR A 6 3.83 1.57 18.43
CA TYR A 6 4.06 2.96 18.83
C TYR A 6 5.52 3.20 19.20
N GLU A 7 5.97 4.46 19.11
CA GLU A 7 7.35 4.89 19.44
C GLU A 7 8.42 4.05 18.72
N SER A 8 8.11 3.59 17.51
CA SER A 8 8.92 2.63 16.77
C SER A 8 10.20 3.26 16.22
N ARG A 9 11.35 2.60 16.46
CA ARG A 9 12.63 2.96 15.82
C ARG A 9 12.60 2.79 14.31
N ILE A 10 11.80 1.84 13.82
CA ILE A 10 11.60 1.61 12.37
C ILE A 10 10.91 2.84 11.76
N ALA A 11 9.84 3.35 12.39
CA ALA A 11 9.19 4.57 11.93
C ALA A 11 10.20 5.74 11.88
N LYS A 12 11.01 5.94 12.92
CA LYS A 12 12.03 7.01 12.95
C LYS A 12 13.04 6.92 11.81
N LEU A 13 13.46 5.71 11.43
CA LEU A 13 14.37 5.51 10.30
C LEU A 13 13.72 5.94 8.98
N PHE A 14 12.45 5.59 8.76
CA PHE A 14 11.72 5.95 7.55
C PHE A 14 11.31 7.42 7.52
N THR A 15 10.96 8.03 8.68
CA THR A 15 10.68 9.47 8.77
C THR A 15 11.85 10.31 8.29
N PHE A 16 13.08 9.90 8.62
CA PHE A 16 14.29 10.61 8.16
C PHE A 16 14.39 10.66 6.64
N ILE A 17 13.87 9.64 5.94
CA ILE A 17 13.92 9.54 4.48
C ILE A 17 12.67 10.17 3.82
N SER A 18 11.47 9.93 4.36
CA SER A 18 10.19 10.25 3.72
C SER A 18 9.43 11.41 4.36
N GLY A 19 9.78 11.80 5.59
CA GLY A 19 9.04 12.81 6.38
C GLY A 19 7.73 12.28 7.00
N PHE A 20 7.29 11.06 6.68
CA PHE A 20 6.05 10.47 7.23
C PHE A 20 6.31 9.86 8.61
N LYS A 21 5.51 10.25 9.60
CA LYS A 21 5.64 9.77 11.01
C LYS A 21 4.96 8.43 11.28
N THR A 22 4.21 7.93 10.33
CA THR A 22 3.51 6.64 10.39
C THR A 22 3.69 5.94 9.05
N ILE A 23 3.97 4.65 9.08
CA ILE A 23 4.17 3.84 7.89
C ILE A 23 3.62 2.42 8.11
N MET A 24 2.99 1.87 7.08
CA MET A 24 2.61 0.47 7.03
C MET A 24 3.68 -0.34 6.30
N LEU A 25 4.24 -1.35 6.97
CA LEU A 25 5.22 -2.29 6.41
C LEU A 25 4.78 -3.73 6.68
N PHE A 26 4.68 -4.52 5.62
CA PHE A 26 4.34 -5.95 5.68
C PHE A 26 3.07 -6.25 6.49
N GLY A 27 2.05 -5.39 6.33
CA GLY A 27 0.80 -5.50 7.07
C GLY A 27 0.87 -5.10 8.54
N LEU A 28 1.96 -4.48 8.98
CA LEU A 28 2.14 -3.94 10.33
C LEU A 28 2.28 -2.41 10.28
N ILE A 29 1.70 -1.71 11.23
CA ILE A 29 1.71 -0.25 11.31
C ILE A 29 2.77 0.16 12.32
N PHE A 30 3.72 0.99 11.90
CA PHE A 30 4.77 1.56 12.72
C PHE A 30 4.62 3.07 12.79
N THR A 31 4.67 3.64 14.00
CA THR A 31 4.54 5.09 14.20
C THR A 31 5.54 5.62 15.22
N GLU A 32 5.96 6.87 15.05
CA GLU A 32 6.75 7.61 16.06
C GLU A 32 5.90 8.12 17.22
N HIS A 33 4.59 8.24 17.00
CA HIS A 33 3.67 8.76 18.01
C HIS A 33 3.41 7.76 19.12
N GLN A 34 3.08 8.27 20.32
CA GLN A 34 2.61 7.46 21.46
C GLN A 34 1.17 6.96 21.26
N SER A 35 0.40 7.67 20.44
CA SER A 35 -0.97 7.29 20.07
C SER A 35 -1.31 7.82 18.68
N LEU A 36 -2.17 7.11 17.96
CA LEU A 36 -2.71 7.56 16.68
C LEU A 36 -4.15 8.04 16.86
N SER A 37 -4.54 9.07 16.11
CA SER A 37 -5.95 9.44 15.99
C SER A 37 -6.73 8.30 15.31
N LYS A 38 -8.04 8.24 15.57
CA LYS A 38 -8.90 7.22 14.94
C LYS A 38 -8.90 7.32 13.42
N THR A 39 -8.81 8.53 12.88
CA THR A 39 -8.73 8.80 11.44
C THR A 39 -7.45 8.23 10.84
N VAL A 40 -6.28 8.56 11.41
CA VAL A 40 -5.00 8.02 10.93
C VAL A 40 -4.96 6.49 11.06
N LEU A 41 -5.45 5.95 12.18
CA LEU A 41 -5.51 4.51 12.37
C LEU A 41 -6.45 3.84 11.35
N ALA A 42 -7.58 4.48 10.99
CA ALA A 42 -8.49 3.96 9.98
C ALA A 42 -7.84 3.98 8.59
N HIS A 43 -7.14 5.06 8.23
CA HIS A 43 -6.36 5.19 7.01
C HIS A 43 -5.32 4.06 6.85
N GLU A 44 -4.45 3.89 7.85
CA GLU A 44 -3.42 2.85 7.85
C GLU A 44 -4.01 1.41 7.80
N LYS A 45 -5.20 1.21 8.39
CA LYS A 45 -5.90 -0.08 8.29
C LYS A 45 -6.38 -0.38 6.88
N VAL A 46 -6.75 0.62 6.09
CA VAL A 46 -7.09 0.40 4.67
C VAL A 46 -5.85 -0.09 3.94
N HIS A 47 -4.68 0.54 4.12
CA HIS A 47 -3.43 0.05 3.54
C HIS A 47 -3.08 -1.37 3.99
N GLN A 48 -3.35 -1.72 5.24
CA GLN A 48 -3.16 -3.07 5.75
C GLN A 48 -4.05 -4.09 5.01
N GLN A 49 -5.30 -3.72 4.69
CA GLN A 49 -6.22 -4.57 3.92
C GLN A 49 -5.78 -4.67 2.45
N GLN A 50 -5.40 -3.58 1.82
CA GLN A 50 -4.83 -3.55 0.47
C GLN A 50 -3.57 -4.43 0.36
N TYR A 51 -2.71 -4.40 1.39
CA TYR A 51 -1.55 -5.30 1.47
C TYR A 51 -1.97 -6.76 1.50
N GLN A 52 -3.02 -7.13 2.28
CA GLN A 52 -3.52 -8.49 2.36
C GLN A 52 -4.08 -8.97 1.01
N ASP A 53 -4.78 -8.11 0.28
CA ASP A 53 -5.29 -8.40 -1.06
C ASP A 53 -4.15 -8.66 -2.05
N CYS A 54 -3.16 -7.77 -2.07
CA CYS A 54 -1.97 -7.94 -2.92
C CYS A 54 -1.18 -9.19 -2.52
N PHE A 55 -1.07 -9.50 -1.23
CA PHE A 55 -0.42 -10.73 -0.76
C PHE A 55 -1.14 -11.98 -1.28
N GLY A 56 -2.47 -12.02 -1.18
CA GLY A 56 -3.27 -13.13 -1.70
C GLY A 56 -3.15 -13.29 -3.21
N ALA A 57 -3.24 -12.18 -3.96
CA ALA A 57 -3.06 -12.18 -5.41
C ALA A 57 -1.65 -12.58 -5.82
N GLY A 58 -0.63 -12.08 -5.13
CA GLY A 58 0.78 -12.43 -5.36
C GLY A 58 1.04 -13.92 -5.11
N LEU A 59 0.42 -14.50 -4.07
CA LEU A 59 0.53 -15.92 -3.78
C LEU A 59 -0.10 -16.76 -4.89
N ALA A 60 -1.31 -16.41 -5.33
CA ALA A 60 -2.00 -17.09 -6.42
C ALA A 60 -1.19 -17.02 -7.72
N LEU A 61 -0.66 -15.83 -8.05
CA LEU A 61 0.17 -15.62 -9.24
C LEU A 61 1.47 -16.42 -9.16
N ALA A 62 2.16 -16.42 -8.02
CA ALA A 62 3.39 -17.21 -7.83
C ALA A 62 3.13 -18.71 -8.02
N ILE A 63 2.03 -19.22 -7.50
CA ILE A 63 1.62 -20.62 -7.68
C ILE A 63 1.38 -20.91 -9.17
N ILE A 64 0.59 -20.10 -9.87
CA ILE A 64 0.30 -20.27 -11.29
C ILE A 64 1.59 -20.29 -12.12
N ILE A 65 2.47 -19.30 -11.91
CA ILE A 65 3.76 -19.22 -12.61
C ILE A 65 4.60 -20.47 -12.33
N MET A 66 4.68 -20.90 -11.07
CA MET A 66 5.48 -22.05 -10.66
C MET A 66 4.98 -23.33 -11.32
N PHE A 67 3.66 -23.57 -11.36
CA PHE A 67 3.06 -24.72 -12.06
C PHE A 67 3.32 -24.66 -13.56
N THR A 68 3.21 -23.48 -14.16
CA THR A 68 3.47 -23.27 -15.59
C THR A 68 4.93 -23.63 -15.94
N LEU A 69 5.89 -23.10 -15.17
CA LEU A 69 7.31 -23.38 -15.38
C LEU A 69 7.61 -24.87 -15.22
N PHE A 70 7.02 -25.51 -14.21
CA PHE A 70 7.15 -26.94 -13.98
C PHE A 70 6.59 -27.77 -15.15
N ALA A 71 5.44 -27.41 -15.69
CA ALA A 71 4.84 -28.06 -16.86
C ALA A 71 5.72 -27.99 -18.11
N PHE A 72 6.50 -26.93 -18.26
CA PHE A 72 7.48 -26.76 -19.34
C PHE A 72 8.86 -27.33 -18.98
N SER A 73 8.99 -28.09 -17.89
CA SER A 73 10.25 -28.66 -17.39
C SER A 73 11.35 -27.62 -17.13
N ILE A 74 10.99 -26.34 -16.92
CA ILE A 74 11.92 -25.27 -16.58
C ILE A 74 12.16 -25.32 -15.07
N GLN A 75 13.35 -25.80 -14.68
CA GLN A 75 13.76 -25.86 -13.28
C GLN A 75 14.98 -24.96 -13.08
N SER A 76 14.82 -23.91 -12.26
CA SER A 76 15.89 -22.96 -11.96
C SER A 76 15.80 -22.48 -10.53
N LEU A 77 16.93 -22.22 -9.89
CA LEU A 77 16.98 -21.61 -8.56
C LEU A 77 16.29 -20.24 -8.51
N TRP A 78 16.18 -19.53 -9.64
CA TRP A 78 15.44 -18.26 -9.73
C TRP A 78 13.95 -18.41 -9.39
N MET A 79 13.38 -19.61 -9.52
CA MET A 79 11.99 -19.87 -9.09
C MET A 79 11.78 -19.62 -7.60
N LEU A 80 12.82 -19.71 -6.77
CA LEU A 80 12.73 -19.36 -5.35
C LEU A 80 12.38 -17.89 -5.13
N LEU A 81 12.70 -17.01 -6.08
CA LEU A 81 12.30 -15.60 -6.00
C LEU A 81 10.80 -15.39 -6.11
N LEU A 82 10.04 -16.35 -6.66
CA LEU A 82 8.57 -16.29 -6.69
C LEU A 82 7.97 -16.28 -5.27
N VAL A 83 8.68 -16.82 -4.28
CA VAL A 83 8.25 -16.74 -2.85
C VAL A 83 8.21 -15.29 -2.35
N LEU A 84 8.99 -14.40 -2.95
CA LEU A 84 9.01 -12.98 -2.61
C LEU A 84 7.85 -12.19 -3.22
N LEU A 85 7.24 -12.72 -4.29
CA LEU A 85 6.17 -12.02 -5.02
C LEU A 85 4.99 -11.62 -4.12
N PRO A 86 4.38 -12.50 -3.30
CA PRO A 86 3.30 -12.12 -2.41
C PRO A 86 3.72 -11.03 -1.41
N ILE A 87 4.96 -11.06 -0.92
CA ILE A 87 5.46 -10.10 0.07
C ILE A 87 5.61 -8.70 -0.53
N PHE A 88 6.08 -8.60 -1.78
CA PHE A 88 6.45 -7.34 -2.41
C PHE A 88 5.43 -6.81 -3.40
N LEU A 89 4.40 -7.59 -3.80
CA LEU A 89 3.44 -7.16 -4.82
C LEU A 89 2.75 -5.84 -4.48
N TYR A 90 2.36 -5.64 -3.21
CA TYR A 90 1.78 -4.38 -2.73
C TYR A 90 2.71 -3.19 -3.03
N TYR A 91 3.99 -3.31 -2.69
CA TYR A 91 4.97 -2.23 -2.88
C TYR A 91 5.28 -1.99 -4.36
N ILE A 92 5.25 -3.05 -5.18
CA ILE A 92 5.43 -2.94 -6.63
C ILE A 92 4.26 -2.16 -7.22
N VAL A 93 3.02 -2.51 -6.88
CA VAL A 93 1.83 -1.80 -7.38
C VAL A 93 1.82 -0.36 -6.91
N TYR A 94 1.91 -0.13 -5.59
CA TYR A 94 1.91 1.20 -4.98
C TYR A 94 3.05 2.08 -5.52
N GLY A 95 4.27 1.54 -5.55
CA GLY A 95 5.44 2.28 -6.06
C GLY A 95 5.35 2.59 -7.56
N THR A 96 4.75 1.69 -8.36
CA THR A 96 4.53 1.93 -9.79
C THR A 96 3.48 3.02 -10.01
N GLU A 97 2.35 3.00 -9.28
CA GLU A 97 1.34 4.06 -9.31
C GLU A 97 1.95 5.42 -8.96
N TYR A 98 2.67 5.46 -7.83
CA TYR A 98 3.35 6.68 -7.38
C TYR A 98 4.34 7.18 -8.43
N LEU A 99 5.19 6.30 -8.98
CA LEU A 99 6.21 6.69 -9.95
C LEU A 99 5.60 7.26 -11.24
N ILE A 100 4.58 6.58 -11.79
CA ILE A 100 3.88 7.05 -12.99
C ILE A 100 3.24 8.42 -12.73
N SER A 101 2.54 8.57 -11.61
CA SER A 101 1.92 9.82 -11.22
C SER A 101 2.95 10.92 -11.00
N PHE A 102 4.07 10.61 -10.33
CA PHE A 102 5.14 11.58 -10.07
C PHE A 102 5.79 12.07 -11.37
N VAL A 103 6.12 11.16 -12.29
CA VAL A 103 6.68 11.52 -13.60
C VAL A 103 5.72 12.43 -14.36
N TYR A 104 4.45 12.03 -14.48
CA TYR A 104 3.43 12.83 -15.16
C TYR A 104 3.28 14.23 -14.55
N ARG A 105 3.21 14.33 -13.21
CA ARG A 105 3.03 15.59 -12.50
C ARG A 105 4.29 16.47 -12.47
N SER A 106 5.47 15.87 -12.57
CA SER A 106 6.74 16.62 -12.69
C SER A 106 6.80 17.43 -13.99
N PHE A 107 6.18 16.95 -15.06
CA PHE A 107 6.04 17.75 -16.30
C PHE A 107 4.99 18.86 -16.20
N LYS A 108 3.99 18.70 -15.32
CA LYS A 108 2.90 19.65 -15.15
C LYS A 108 3.21 20.74 -14.12
N HIS A 109 3.92 20.41 -13.05
CA HIS A 109 4.23 21.32 -11.95
C HIS A 109 5.66 21.87 -12.08
N LYS A 110 5.82 23.17 -11.83
CA LYS A 110 7.15 23.83 -11.84
C LYS A 110 8.02 23.45 -10.64
N HIS A 111 7.43 22.92 -9.58
CA HIS A 111 8.11 22.58 -8.33
C HIS A 111 7.97 21.09 -8.02
N LEU A 112 9.11 20.41 -7.84
CA LEU A 112 9.15 18.95 -7.57
C LEU A 112 8.44 18.55 -6.27
N VAL A 113 8.48 19.42 -5.25
CA VAL A 113 7.78 19.16 -3.98
C VAL A 113 6.27 19.08 -4.20
N MET A 114 5.68 20.01 -4.95
CA MET A 114 4.25 19.98 -5.28
C MET A 114 3.89 18.79 -6.16
N ALA A 115 4.79 18.38 -7.08
CA ALA A 115 4.61 17.20 -7.89
C ALA A 115 4.61 15.92 -7.02
N ASN A 116 5.51 15.85 -6.04
CA ASN A 116 5.60 14.75 -5.09
C ASN A 116 4.33 14.60 -4.25
N ASP A 117 3.91 15.68 -3.57
CA ASP A 117 2.72 15.65 -2.70
C ASP A 117 1.45 15.31 -3.50
N SER A 118 1.34 15.91 -4.70
CA SER A 118 0.24 15.63 -5.61
C SER A 118 0.26 14.19 -6.14
N ALA A 119 1.44 13.62 -6.41
CA ALA A 119 1.59 12.23 -6.87
C ALA A 119 1.19 11.25 -5.76
N TYR A 120 1.63 11.51 -4.54
CA TYR A 120 1.28 10.70 -3.38
C TYR A 120 -0.23 10.66 -3.16
N CYS A 121 -0.87 11.83 -2.99
CA CYS A 121 -2.30 11.93 -2.70
C CYS A 121 -3.21 11.41 -3.83
N SER A 122 -2.70 11.26 -5.05
CA SER A 122 -3.48 10.78 -6.21
C SER A 122 -3.25 9.32 -6.56
N SER A 123 -2.42 8.58 -5.82
CA SER A 123 -2.39 7.12 -5.95
C SER A 123 -3.77 6.54 -5.67
N ALA A 124 -4.22 5.59 -6.46
CA ALA A 124 -5.53 4.97 -6.30
C ALA A 124 -5.70 4.33 -4.91
N MET A 125 -4.62 3.74 -4.39
CA MET A 125 -4.60 3.18 -3.03
C MET A 125 -4.74 4.25 -1.95
N GLU A 126 -4.07 5.41 -2.11
CA GLU A 126 -4.22 6.54 -1.19
C GLU A 126 -5.63 7.15 -1.25
N MET A 127 -6.18 7.31 -2.46
CA MET A 127 -7.53 7.84 -2.63
C MET A 127 -8.58 6.99 -1.92
N GLU A 128 -8.48 5.66 -1.97
CA GLU A 128 -9.34 4.78 -1.20
C GLU A 128 -9.15 4.96 0.30
N ALA A 129 -7.90 5.03 0.78
CA ALA A 129 -7.61 5.22 2.20
C ALA A 129 -8.16 6.55 2.72
N TYR A 130 -8.03 7.65 1.95
CA TYR A 130 -8.64 8.94 2.28
C TYR A 130 -10.17 8.90 2.24
N ASP A 131 -10.78 8.19 1.30
CA ASP A 131 -12.24 8.07 1.20
C ASP A 131 -12.85 7.28 2.38
N LEU A 132 -12.13 6.29 2.92
CA LEU A 132 -12.61 5.44 4.00
C LEU A 132 -12.16 5.87 5.41
N GLN A 133 -11.16 6.77 5.53
CA GLN A 133 -10.57 7.11 6.83
C GLN A 133 -11.53 7.75 7.83
N GLU A 134 -12.63 8.37 7.39
CA GLU A 134 -13.63 9.04 8.24
C GLU A 134 -14.88 8.18 8.51
N GLU A 135 -14.96 6.97 7.93
CA GLU A 135 -16.12 6.08 8.09
C GLU A 135 -16.36 5.65 9.55
N TRP A 136 -15.32 5.68 10.40
CA TRP A 136 -15.46 5.39 11.82
C TRP A 136 -16.40 6.34 12.56
N ARG A 137 -16.67 7.55 12.02
CA ARG A 137 -17.59 8.54 12.59
C ARG A 137 -19.06 8.19 12.39
N LYS A 138 -19.35 7.35 11.39
CA LYS A 138 -20.71 6.90 11.09
C LYS A 138 -21.16 5.78 12.03
N PRO A 139 -22.48 5.61 12.24
CA PRO A 139 -23.02 4.43 12.91
C PRO A 139 -22.53 3.15 12.23
N CYS A 140 -22.27 2.08 12.98
CA CYS A 140 -21.67 0.84 12.45
C CYS A 140 -22.40 0.28 11.23
N LYS A 141 -23.71 0.38 11.18
CA LYS A 141 -24.56 -0.11 10.07
C LYS A 141 -24.41 0.67 8.76
N ASP A 142 -23.92 1.91 8.83
CA ASP A 142 -23.83 2.84 7.70
C ASP A 142 -22.37 3.01 7.23
N ARG A 143 -21.42 2.29 7.85
CA ARG A 143 -19.99 2.37 7.51
C ARG A 143 -19.71 1.62 6.24
N ARG A 144 -19.04 2.28 5.30
CA ARG A 144 -18.37 1.59 4.20
C ARG A 144 -17.13 0.90 4.75
N ILE A 145 -16.84 -0.25 4.21
CA ILE A 145 -15.65 -1.04 4.53
C ILE A 145 -14.87 -1.25 3.24
N HIS A 146 -13.57 -1.47 3.36
CA HIS A 146 -12.76 -1.88 2.24
C HIS A 146 -13.25 -3.21 1.66
N HIS A 147 -13.34 -3.27 0.34
CA HIS A 147 -13.56 -4.51 -0.41
C HIS A 147 -12.33 -4.81 -1.27
N SER A 148 -12.03 -6.10 -1.45
CA SER A 148 -10.82 -6.52 -2.18
C SER A 148 -10.71 -5.84 -3.55
N PHE A 149 -9.57 -5.20 -3.78
CA PHE A 149 -9.24 -4.47 -5.01
C PHE A 149 -10.17 -3.29 -5.33
N GLU A 150 -10.90 -2.74 -4.36
CA GLU A 150 -11.84 -1.65 -4.61
C GLU A 150 -11.11 -0.36 -5.06
N TRP A 151 -9.82 -0.19 -4.76
CA TRP A 151 -9.03 0.96 -5.25
C TRP A 151 -8.97 1.06 -6.77
N PHE A 152 -9.20 -0.01 -7.51
CA PHE A 152 -9.22 0.04 -8.98
C PHE A 152 -10.25 1.02 -9.54
N LYS A 153 -11.32 1.32 -8.82
CA LYS A 153 -12.31 2.34 -9.23
C LYS A 153 -11.74 3.75 -9.35
N TYR A 154 -10.62 4.03 -8.67
CA TYR A 154 -9.99 5.35 -8.66
C TYR A 154 -9.05 5.59 -9.85
N TYR A 155 -8.65 4.57 -10.60
CA TYR A 155 -7.78 4.75 -11.77
C TYR A 155 -8.39 5.62 -12.88
N GLY A 156 -9.70 5.76 -12.94
CA GLY A 156 -10.38 6.62 -13.91
C GLY A 156 -10.56 8.09 -13.47
N VAL A 157 -10.10 8.43 -12.25
CA VAL A 157 -10.30 9.75 -11.64
C VAL A 157 -9.00 10.58 -11.61
N ILE A 158 -7.89 9.98 -12.02
CA ILE A 158 -6.53 10.57 -12.02
C ILE A 158 -6.33 11.54 -13.18
#